data_19612161536efea687b2f8b408604ffd
#
_entry.id   19612161536efea687b2f8b408604ffd
#
_cell.length_a   1.000
_cell.length_b   1.000
_cell.length_c   1.000
_cell.angle_alpha   90.00
_cell.angle_beta   90.00
_cell.angle_gamma   90.00
#
_symmetry.space_group_name_H-M   'P 1'
#
loop_
_entity.id
_entity.type
_entity.pdbx_description
1 polymer ?
#
loop_
_entity_poly.entity_id
_entity_poly.type
_entity_poly.pdbx_seq_one_letter_code
_entity_poly.pdbx_strand_id
1 'polypeptide(L)'
;MVAIDEGMIIGFGDISHTGYLDRLYVHPNYQNKGVATAICDRLEQKVTGRIVTHASLVAKPFFIKRGYKVVQMNQIKRGGILLINYTMIKDTSI
;
A
#
# COMPACT_ATOMS: atom_id res chain seq x y z
N MET A 1 -8.83 7.09 -4.20
CA MET A 1 -8.59 8.23 -3.29
C MET A 1 -7.39 9.02 -3.73
N VAL A 2 -7.51 10.35 -3.72
CA VAL A 2 -6.45 11.26 -4.14
C VAL A 2 -6.21 12.26 -3.01
N ALA A 3 -4.95 12.51 -2.68
CA ALA A 3 -4.54 13.53 -1.72
C ALA A 3 -4.01 14.74 -2.49
N ILE A 4 -4.50 15.93 -2.14
CA ILE A 4 -4.18 17.17 -2.84
C ILE A 4 -3.64 18.20 -1.85
N ASP A 5 -2.59 18.91 -2.24
CA ASP A 5 -2.06 20.04 -1.51
C ASP A 5 -1.80 21.20 -2.48
N GLU A 6 -2.39 22.35 -2.21
CA GLU A 6 -2.26 23.55 -3.05
C GLU A 6 -2.55 23.29 -4.54
N GLY A 7 -3.60 22.48 -4.81
CA GLY A 7 -4.00 22.16 -6.17
C GLY A 7 -3.15 21.08 -6.85
N MET A 8 -2.15 20.55 -6.18
CA MET A 8 -1.28 19.51 -6.74
C MET A 8 -1.60 18.16 -6.12
N ILE A 9 -1.62 17.11 -6.94
CA ILE A 9 -1.77 15.75 -6.44
C ILE A 9 -0.47 15.31 -5.78
N ILE A 10 -0.52 15.06 -4.47
CA ILE A 10 0.65 14.67 -3.70
C ILE A 10 0.67 13.18 -3.39
N GLY A 11 -0.42 12.48 -3.62
CA GLY A 11 -0.48 11.05 -3.45
C GLY A 11 -1.83 10.49 -3.87
N PHE A 12 -1.89 9.19 -4.08
CA PHE A 12 -3.14 8.49 -4.34
C PHE A 12 -3.03 7.03 -3.91
N GLY A 13 -4.18 6.41 -3.73
CA GLY A 13 -4.27 4.99 -3.45
C GLY A 13 -5.65 4.46 -3.75
N ASP A 14 -5.74 3.18 -4.03
CA ASP A 14 -6.98 2.49 -4.34
C ASP A 14 -7.11 1.23 -3.52
N ILE A 15 -8.32 0.93 -3.08
CA ILE A 15 -8.65 -0.35 -2.48
C ILE A 15 -9.96 -0.84 -3.09
N SER A 16 -9.99 -2.12 -3.48
CA SER A 16 -11.21 -2.73 -3.99
C SER A 16 -12.16 -3.08 -2.83
N HIS A 17 -13.44 -3.27 -3.15
CA HIS A 17 -14.42 -3.68 -2.12
C HIS A 17 -14.11 -5.08 -1.56
N THR A 18 -13.29 -5.87 -2.25
CA THR A 18 -12.85 -7.18 -1.77
C THR A 18 -11.63 -7.10 -0.86
N GLY A 19 -11.07 -5.91 -0.63
CA GLY A 19 -9.96 -5.73 0.29
C GLY A 19 -8.58 -5.76 -0.36
N TYR A 20 -8.49 -5.64 -1.68
CA TYR A 20 -7.19 -5.57 -2.35
C TYR A 20 -6.75 -4.11 -2.44
N LEU A 21 -5.68 -3.76 -1.73
CA LEU A 21 -5.03 -2.46 -1.81
C LEU A 21 -4.06 -2.51 -2.98
N ASP A 22 -4.49 -1.91 -4.10
CA ASP A 22 -3.83 -2.08 -5.38
C ASP A 22 -2.68 -1.11 -5.58
N ARG A 23 -2.94 0.17 -5.40
CA ARG A 23 -1.94 1.20 -5.65
C ARG A 23 -1.81 2.12 -4.45
N LEU A 24 -0.58 2.54 -4.21
CA LEU A 24 -0.28 3.55 -3.21
C LEU A 24 0.93 4.34 -3.73
N TYR A 25 0.71 5.63 -3.96
CA TYR A 25 1.75 6.52 -4.47
C TYR A 25 1.81 7.79 -3.64
N VAL A 26 3.01 8.24 -3.34
CA VAL A 26 3.25 9.54 -2.69
C VAL A 26 4.31 10.29 -3.47
N HIS A 27 4.01 11.54 -3.79
CA HIS A 27 4.93 12.41 -4.50
C HIS A 27 6.27 12.47 -3.74
N PRO A 28 7.42 12.41 -4.44
CA PRO A 28 8.73 12.35 -3.77
C PRO A 28 8.98 13.48 -2.77
N ASN A 29 8.49 14.68 -3.03
CA ASN A 29 8.67 15.82 -2.13
C ASN A 29 7.80 15.74 -0.86
N TYR A 30 6.88 14.76 -0.82
CA TYR A 30 5.94 14.61 0.31
C TYR A 30 6.14 13.29 1.03
N GLN A 31 7.19 12.55 0.72
CA GLN A 31 7.50 11.32 1.43
C GLN A 31 7.98 11.63 2.86
N ASN A 32 7.72 10.70 3.76
CA ASN A 32 8.03 10.83 5.20
C ASN A 32 7.28 11.99 5.90
N LYS A 33 6.15 12.42 5.32
CA LYS A 33 5.30 13.48 5.89
C LYS A 33 3.91 12.97 6.29
N GLY A 34 3.74 11.65 6.37
CA GLY A 34 2.48 11.07 6.81
C GLY A 34 1.41 10.97 5.72
N VAL A 35 1.71 11.28 4.46
CA VAL A 35 0.72 11.20 3.38
C VAL A 35 0.28 9.76 3.14
N ALA A 36 1.23 8.82 3.05
CA ALA A 36 0.90 7.41 2.86
C ALA A 36 0.07 6.88 4.03
N THR A 37 0.42 7.26 5.25
CA THR A 37 -0.33 6.88 6.45
C THR A 37 -1.77 7.38 6.38
N ALA A 38 -1.97 8.65 6.01
CA ALA A 38 -3.31 9.22 5.91
C ALA A 38 -4.14 8.53 4.81
N ILE A 39 -3.53 8.23 3.67
CA ILE A 39 -4.21 7.52 2.58
C ILE A 39 -4.63 6.12 3.04
N CYS A 40 -3.71 5.37 3.63
CA CYS A 40 -4.01 4.02 4.11
C CYS A 40 -5.06 4.01 5.20
N ASP A 41 -5.03 4.97 6.12
CA ASP A 41 -6.06 5.08 7.17
C ASP A 41 -7.45 5.18 6.53
N ARG A 42 -7.59 6.01 5.49
CA ARG A 42 -8.85 6.18 4.81
C ARG A 42 -9.27 4.96 4.02
N LEU A 43 -8.34 4.35 3.30
CA LEU A 43 -8.63 3.16 2.50
C LEU A 43 -9.05 1.99 3.40
N GLU A 44 -8.35 1.77 4.49
CA GLU A 44 -8.64 0.67 5.40
C GLU A 44 -10.01 0.80 6.06
N GLN A 45 -10.49 2.03 6.26
CA GLN A 45 -11.83 2.28 6.81
C GLN A 45 -12.95 1.84 5.88
N LYS A 46 -12.69 1.69 4.59
CA LYS A 46 -13.70 1.31 3.60
C LYS A 46 -13.95 -0.19 3.54
N VAL A 47 -13.13 -0.99 4.21
CA VAL A 47 -13.19 -2.44 4.11
C VAL A 47 -13.26 -3.03 5.50
N THR A 48 -14.17 -4.01 5.67
CA THR A 48 -14.23 -4.82 6.88
C THR A 48 -13.68 -6.20 6.54
N GLY A 49 -12.72 -6.68 7.34
CA GLY A 49 -12.12 -7.98 7.13
C GLY A 49 -10.69 -7.89 6.67
N ARG A 50 -10.31 -8.76 5.74
CA ARG A 50 -8.92 -8.91 5.35
C ARG A 50 -8.55 -7.97 4.22
N ILE A 51 -7.42 -7.28 4.38
CA ILE A 51 -6.80 -6.48 3.34
C ILE A 51 -5.55 -7.20 2.84
N VAL A 52 -5.39 -7.25 1.52
CA VAL A 52 -4.25 -7.86 0.85
C VAL A 52 -3.56 -6.78 0.02
N THR A 53 -2.25 -6.77 0.04
CA THR A 53 -1.46 -5.90 -0.84
C THR A 53 -0.20 -6.62 -1.32
N HIS A 54 0.35 -6.14 -2.42
CA HIS A 54 1.65 -6.59 -2.91
C HIS A 54 2.63 -5.43 -2.73
N ALA A 55 3.55 -5.58 -1.79
CA ALA A 55 4.50 -4.53 -1.45
C ALA A 55 5.87 -4.80 -2.04
N SER A 56 6.51 -3.76 -2.54
CA SER A 56 7.92 -3.82 -2.92
C SER A 56 8.79 -3.97 -1.68
N LEU A 57 10.07 -4.32 -1.90
CA LEU A 57 11.03 -4.38 -0.79
C LEU A 57 11.10 -3.05 -0.04
N VAL A 58 11.01 -1.94 -0.77
CA VAL A 58 11.07 -0.59 -0.17
C VAL A 58 9.82 -0.28 0.64
N ALA A 59 8.64 -0.70 0.17
CA ALA A 59 7.37 -0.44 0.85
C ALA A 59 7.10 -1.38 2.01
N LYS A 60 7.74 -2.54 2.03
CA LYS A 60 7.49 -3.58 3.04
C LYS A 60 7.58 -3.06 4.48
N PRO A 61 8.63 -2.29 4.90
CA PRO A 61 8.69 -1.81 6.27
C PRO A 61 7.52 -0.92 6.66
N PHE A 62 7.02 -0.11 5.73
CA PHE A 62 5.87 0.73 5.97
C PHE A 62 4.64 -0.10 6.33
N PHE A 63 4.38 -1.15 5.57
CA PHE A 63 3.22 -2.01 5.82
C PHE A 63 3.40 -2.84 7.10
N ILE A 64 4.61 -3.29 7.40
CA ILE A 64 4.86 -4.01 8.66
C ILE A 64 4.51 -3.13 9.85
N LYS A 65 4.90 -1.87 9.83
CA LYS A 65 4.57 -0.93 10.92
C LYS A 65 3.07 -0.71 11.07
N ARG A 66 2.31 -0.85 9.98
CA ARG A 66 0.86 -0.74 10.02
C ARG A 66 0.16 -2.02 10.47
N GLY A 67 0.89 -3.07 10.78
CA GLY A 67 0.30 -4.34 11.23
C GLY A 67 0.06 -5.35 10.13
N TYR A 68 0.56 -5.12 8.91
CA TYR A 68 0.51 -6.11 7.85
C TYR A 68 1.56 -7.19 8.09
N LYS A 69 1.25 -8.41 7.67
CA LYS A 69 2.15 -9.56 7.80
C LYS A 69 2.49 -10.08 6.41
N VAL A 70 3.75 -10.42 6.20
CA VAL A 70 4.19 -11.07 4.97
C VAL A 70 3.71 -12.51 4.99
N VAL A 71 2.99 -12.91 3.95
CA VAL A 71 2.54 -14.30 3.80
C VAL A 71 3.23 -15.02 2.63
N GLN A 72 3.83 -14.26 1.71
CA GLN A 72 4.52 -14.87 0.57
C GLN A 72 5.48 -13.86 -0.05
N MET A 73 6.66 -14.37 -0.43
CA MET A 73 7.59 -13.62 -1.29
C MET A 73 7.36 -14.07 -2.73
N ASN A 74 7.24 -13.12 -3.64
CA ASN A 74 6.98 -13.41 -5.05
C ASN A 74 8.19 -12.99 -5.88
N GLN A 75 8.57 -13.84 -6.82
CA GLN A 75 9.63 -13.54 -7.79
C GLN A 75 9.01 -13.51 -9.18
N ILE A 76 9.23 -12.41 -9.89
CA ILE A 76 8.67 -12.19 -11.21
C ILE A 76 9.82 -11.89 -12.17
N LYS A 77 9.98 -12.73 -13.19
CA LYS A 77 10.97 -12.48 -14.25
C LYS A 77 10.33 -11.73 -15.39
N ARG A 78 10.92 -10.59 -15.76
CA ARG A 78 10.48 -9.83 -16.93
C ARG A 78 11.72 -9.32 -17.67
N GLY A 79 11.85 -9.72 -18.95
CA GLY A 79 12.95 -9.27 -19.80
C GLY A 79 14.33 -9.50 -19.20
N GLY A 80 14.55 -10.63 -18.53
CA GLY A 80 15.81 -10.94 -17.89
C GLY A 80 16.05 -10.27 -16.54
N ILE A 81 15.07 -9.49 -16.06
CA ILE A 81 15.16 -8.83 -14.76
C ILE A 81 14.31 -9.59 -13.77
N LEU A 82 14.85 -9.85 -12.58
CA LEU A 82 14.12 -10.45 -11.48
C LEU A 82 13.56 -9.37 -10.58
N LEU A 83 12.22 -9.34 -10.47
CA LEU A 83 11.51 -8.44 -9.57
C LEU A 83 11.01 -9.22 -8.37
N ILE A 84 11.13 -8.65 -7.19
CA ILE A 84 10.67 -9.24 -5.96
C ILE A 84 9.61 -8.35 -5.34
N ASN A 85 8.48 -8.95 -4.96
CA ASN A 85 7.52 -8.28 -4.11
C ASN A 85 7.02 -9.24 -3.04
N TYR A 86 6.22 -8.73 -2.13
CA TYR A 86 5.71 -9.49 -0.99
C TYR A 86 4.21 -9.37 -0.92
N THR A 87 3.53 -10.50 -0.84
CA THR A 87 2.11 -10.52 -0.52
C THR A 87 1.97 -10.32 0.98
N MET A 88 1.24 -9.30 1.36
CA MET A 88 1.05 -8.92 2.77
C MET A 88 -0.43 -8.82 3.09
N ILE A 89 -0.80 -9.18 4.30
CA ILE A 89 -2.18 -9.15 4.76
C ILE A 89 -2.32 -8.42 6.09
N LYS A 90 -3.48 -7.82 6.27
CA LYS A 90 -3.90 -7.23 7.53
C LYS A 90 -5.37 -7.54 7.76
N ASP A 91 -5.70 -8.06 8.93
CA ASP A 91 -7.10 -8.27 9.32
C ASP A 91 -7.60 -7.04 10.07
N THR A 92 -8.63 -6.41 9.53
CA THR A 92 -9.23 -5.21 10.12
C THR A 92 -10.52 -5.49 10.86
N SER A 93 -11.06 -6.69 10.72
CA SER A 93 -12.24 -7.09 11.48
C SER A 93 -11.89 -7.35 12.93
N ILE A 94 -12.71 -6.86 13.83
CA ILE A 94 -12.53 -7.03 15.26
C ILE A 94 -13.62 -7.93 15.78
#